data_77f0be5dec9494661ab90707f3ae4a4a
#
_entry.id   77f0be5dec9494661ab90707f3ae4a4a
#
_cell.length_a   1.000
_cell.length_b   1.000
_cell.length_c   1.000
_cell.angle_alpha   90.00
_cell.angle_beta   90.00
_cell.angle_gamma   90.00
#
_symmetry.space_group_name_H-M   'P 1'
#
loop_
_entity.id
_entity.type
_entity.pdbx_description
1 polymer ?
#
loop_
_entity_poly.entity_id
_entity_poly.type
_entity_poly.pdbx_seq_one_letter_code
_entity_poly.pdbx_strand_id
1 'polypeptide(L)'
;MYDCSLWVARYNNTTTSNAKSGTPYADTAYDYEFWQYSSAAKIDGYAGSLDANFWYKDTSEQTTGLKAADGASGTVNLSWDSVSADDVEGYQVWRSDSDQGKYTLLKTTTDCSYTDTTAEGGKVYQYKVRCYWTIGGNAYYGTFSSPASVTTLPKKVSGIATQTRTETSLGLSWKQTQGAAGYQIYQYSAASDQYEMVADVEGGSTSYTISGLTGATEYKFKIRAYEKNNDNVLAGSFSDVYSDVTLPGQVNLTNVSATGTSSVKLTWKAVDGVTGYMIYRLDTATGEYRQIATVKSARTLFYSDQKLAAGKTYTYKVSAYKTYRNKNYRGAYSAEKQVKIKKTEKPAKVKTIKLSTKDAAVTVQWSKVSGATGYQVYRLNTKTGKYTKIAAVKGTSYRNTKLKKGATYRYKVRAYKTVNKKNYYGAFSNTTAIKVK
;
A
#
# COMPACT_ATOMS: atom_id res chain seq x y z
N MET A 1 -3.21 8.72 65.33
CA MET A 1 -2.21 8.47 66.37
C MET A 1 -1.00 9.24 65.93
N TYR A 2 -0.69 10.33 66.63
CA TYR A 2 0.47 11.19 66.26
C TYR A 2 1.74 10.49 66.77
N ASP A 3 2.71 10.30 65.89
CA ASP A 3 4.00 9.75 66.27
C ASP A 3 4.79 10.89 66.96
N CYS A 4 5.03 10.74 68.25
CA CYS A 4 5.70 11.76 69.05
C CYS A 4 7.12 11.27 69.35
N SER A 5 8.12 11.96 68.86
CA SER A 5 9.48 11.76 69.32
C SER A 5 9.67 12.53 70.62
N LEU A 6 9.86 11.76 71.72
CA LEU A 6 10.08 12.35 73.02
C LEU A 6 11.52 12.89 73.11
N TRP A 7 11.66 14.18 73.21
CA TRP A 7 12.97 14.84 73.45
C TRP A 7 13.07 15.16 74.91
N VAL A 8 14.11 14.67 75.56
CA VAL A 8 14.36 14.94 77.01
C VAL A 8 15.50 15.93 77.12
N ALA A 9 15.19 17.17 77.54
CA ALA A 9 16.22 18.17 77.84
C ALA A 9 16.50 18.19 79.34
N ARG A 10 17.81 18.18 79.72
CA ARG A 10 18.24 18.30 81.12
C ARG A 10 18.57 19.78 81.40
N TYR A 11 17.76 20.42 82.21
CA TYR A 11 18.09 21.79 82.65
C TYR A 11 18.95 21.76 83.89
N ASN A 12 20.11 22.38 83.86
CA ASN A 12 20.83 22.73 85.05
C ASN A 12 20.16 23.95 85.70
N ASN A 13 19.71 23.78 86.93
CA ASN A 13 19.02 24.74 87.80
C ASN A 13 19.47 26.18 87.63
N THR A 14 18.89 26.98 86.74
CA THR A 14 18.86 28.41 86.81
C THR A 14 17.49 28.89 86.44
N THR A 15 16.78 29.38 87.45
CA THR A 15 15.49 30.01 87.37
C THR A 15 15.44 31.15 86.36
N THR A 16 14.77 31.00 85.28
CA THR A 16 14.06 32.07 84.58
C THR A 16 12.67 31.66 84.28
N SER A 17 11.78 32.01 85.18
CA SER A 17 10.37 31.97 85.02
C SER A 17 9.92 32.92 83.91
N ASN A 18 9.46 32.43 82.78
CA ASN A 18 8.48 33.11 81.95
C ASN A 18 8.09 32.21 80.78
N ALA A 19 7.59 31.02 81.09
CA ALA A 19 6.76 30.33 80.13
C ALA A 19 5.33 30.34 80.70
N LYS A 20 4.46 31.15 80.15
CA LYS A 20 3.01 31.02 80.34
C LYS A 20 2.61 29.67 79.77
N SER A 21 2.07 28.81 80.63
CA SER A 21 1.50 27.52 80.23
C SER A 21 0.56 27.73 79.03
N GLY A 22 0.83 27.04 77.90
CA GLY A 22 -0.08 26.90 76.82
C GLY A 22 0.17 27.75 75.56
N THR A 23 1.30 28.44 75.42
CA THR A 23 1.65 29.09 74.13
C THR A 23 2.86 28.38 73.50
N PRO A 24 2.73 28.01 72.20
CA PRO A 24 3.86 27.43 71.46
C PRO A 24 5.04 28.43 71.43
N TYR A 25 6.24 27.91 71.59
CA TYR A 25 7.47 28.68 71.33
C TYR A 25 7.81 28.50 69.86
N ALA A 26 7.62 29.51 69.06
CA ALA A 26 8.06 29.49 67.68
C ALA A 26 9.53 29.82 67.60
N ASP A 27 10.37 28.88 67.25
CA ASP A 27 11.74 29.16 66.82
C ASP A 27 11.73 29.45 65.34
N THR A 28 11.98 30.66 64.95
CA THR A 28 11.96 31.11 63.55
C THR A 28 13.11 30.55 62.68
N ALA A 29 14.01 29.77 63.27
CA ALA A 29 15.14 29.16 62.56
C ALA A 29 14.83 27.72 62.05
N TYR A 30 13.76 27.10 62.55
CA TYR A 30 13.34 25.75 62.15
C TYR A 30 11.83 25.73 62.07
N ASP A 31 11.26 25.17 61.08
CA ASP A 31 9.80 25.03 60.84
C ASP A 31 9.14 24.08 61.87
N TYR A 32 9.36 24.24 63.15
CA TYR A 32 8.83 23.42 64.21
C TYR A 32 8.15 24.25 65.28
N GLU A 33 6.95 23.86 65.69
CA GLU A 33 6.30 24.39 66.88
C GLU A 33 6.59 23.49 68.09
N PHE A 34 7.21 24.06 69.16
CA PHE A 34 7.48 23.34 70.40
C PHE A 34 6.37 23.58 71.40
N TRP A 35 5.77 22.50 71.91
CA TRP A 35 4.82 22.56 73.00
C TRP A 35 5.37 21.90 74.22
N GLN A 36 5.54 22.67 75.31
CA GLN A 36 5.83 22.09 76.57
C GLN A 36 4.61 21.44 77.14
N TYR A 37 4.60 20.09 77.24
CA TYR A 37 3.49 19.35 77.75
C TYR A 37 3.47 19.21 79.26
N SER A 38 4.67 19.07 79.90
CA SER A 38 4.78 18.95 81.38
C SER A 38 6.23 19.21 81.81
N SER A 39 6.39 20.03 82.78
CA SER A 39 7.68 20.20 83.51
C SER A 39 7.94 19.14 84.57
N ALA A 40 7.01 18.18 84.72
CA ALA A 40 7.08 17.12 85.76
C ALA A 40 6.83 15.73 85.26
N ALA A 41 7.14 15.44 83.99
CA ALA A 41 7.02 14.09 83.44
C ALA A 41 7.95 13.11 84.15
N LYS A 42 7.49 11.91 84.54
CA LYS A 42 8.26 10.80 85.11
C LYS A 42 8.54 9.71 84.14
N ILE A 43 9.76 9.27 84.05
CA ILE A 43 10.17 8.07 83.31
C ILE A 43 10.68 7.05 84.32
N ASP A 44 10.28 5.80 84.22
CA ASP A 44 10.73 4.70 85.05
C ASP A 44 12.25 4.59 85.05
N GLY A 45 12.83 4.65 86.26
CA GLY A 45 14.27 4.61 86.46
C GLY A 45 14.95 5.98 86.51
N TYR A 46 14.25 7.12 86.42
CA TYR A 46 14.77 8.46 86.54
C TYR A 46 14.23 9.20 87.78
N ALA A 47 15.13 9.65 88.66
CA ALA A 47 14.73 10.23 89.99
C ALA A 47 14.44 11.71 89.87
N GLY A 48 14.51 12.39 88.79
CA GLY A 48 14.33 13.83 88.60
C GLY A 48 13.06 14.22 87.85
N SER A 49 12.69 15.51 87.82
CA SER A 49 11.65 16.04 86.96
C SER A 49 12.19 16.22 85.54
N LEU A 50 11.43 15.88 84.57
CA LEU A 50 11.77 16.05 83.15
C LEU A 50 10.74 16.96 82.49
N ASP A 51 11.20 17.81 81.60
CA ASP A 51 10.37 18.55 80.69
C ASP A 51 10.11 17.65 79.50
N ALA A 52 8.86 17.32 79.23
CA ALA A 52 8.44 16.57 78.04
C ALA A 52 7.90 17.57 77.00
N ASN A 53 8.62 17.68 75.94
CA ASN A 53 8.23 18.54 74.84
C ASN A 53 7.84 17.67 73.65
N PHE A 54 6.75 18.02 73.03
CA PHE A 54 6.33 17.43 71.77
C PHE A 54 6.68 18.40 70.66
N TRP A 55 7.29 17.90 69.66
CA TRP A 55 7.43 18.65 68.44
C TRP A 55 6.72 17.92 67.31
N TYR A 56 6.11 18.61 66.48
CA TYR A 56 5.53 18.07 65.26
C TYR A 56 5.95 18.94 64.11
N LYS A 57 6.17 18.30 63.02
CA LYS A 57 6.48 19.00 61.78
C LYS A 57 5.21 19.64 61.27
N ASP A 58 5.32 20.88 60.82
CA ASP A 58 4.25 21.53 60.09
C ASP A 58 3.97 20.72 58.79
N THR A 59 2.78 20.19 58.69
CA THR A 59 2.32 19.47 57.51
C THR A 59 1.58 20.37 56.54
N SER A 60 1.60 21.70 56.77
CA SER A 60 0.96 22.71 55.92
C SER A 60 1.64 22.91 54.57
N GLU A 61 2.87 22.37 54.40
CA GLU A 61 3.62 22.45 53.15
C GLU A 61 2.75 22.04 51.95
N GLN A 62 2.49 23.00 51.10
CA GLN A 62 1.67 22.80 49.91
C GLN A 62 2.53 22.71 48.67
N THR A 63 2.34 21.68 47.88
CA THR A 63 2.92 21.64 46.55
C THR A 63 2.17 22.62 45.62
N THR A 64 2.92 23.52 44.98
CA THR A 64 2.37 24.59 44.11
C THR A 64 2.78 24.40 42.65
N GLY A 65 2.27 25.24 41.77
CA GLY A 65 2.68 25.30 40.36
C GLY A 65 2.32 24.07 39.52
N LEU A 66 1.44 23.17 40.00
CA LEU A 66 1.07 21.99 39.23
C LEU A 66 0.45 22.38 37.88
N LYS A 67 1.05 21.89 36.81
CA LYS A 67 0.60 21.99 35.43
C LYS A 67 0.38 20.60 34.85
N ALA A 68 -0.70 20.42 34.12
CA ALA A 68 -1.00 19.23 33.34
C ALA A 68 -1.17 19.63 31.90
N ALA A 69 -0.41 19.03 31.00
CA ALA A 69 -0.47 19.27 29.57
C ALA A 69 -0.62 17.96 28.82
N ASP A 70 -1.42 17.96 27.74
CA ASP A 70 -1.49 16.83 26.84
C ASP A 70 -0.11 16.57 26.23
N GLY A 71 0.36 15.35 26.34
CA GLY A 71 1.56 14.86 25.69
C GLY A 71 1.22 14.21 24.37
N ALA A 72 2.21 14.04 23.52
CA ALA A 72 1.97 13.32 22.25
C ALA A 72 1.39 11.93 22.50
N SER A 73 0.38 11.54 21.73
CA SER A 73 -0.19 10.18 21.71
C SER A 73 -0.96 9.76 22.98
N GLY A 74 -1.67 10.69 23.64
CA GLY A 74 -2.54 10.36 24.77
C GLY A 74 -1.75 10.09 26.05
N THR A 75 -0.61 10.74 26.24
CA THR A 75 0.08 10.85 27.51
C THR A 75 -0.22 12.19 28.17
N VAL A 76 -0.01 12.32 29.47
CA VAL A 76 -0.12 13.60 30.16
C VAL A 76 1.21 13.94 30.81
N ASN A 77 1.76 15.10 30.49
CA ASN A 77 2.97 15.63 31.11
C ASN A 77 2.57 16.51 32.28
N LEU A 78 3.09 16.18 33.45
CA LEU A 78 2.91 16.92 34.71
C LEU A 78 4.21 17.59 35.10
N SER A 79 4.13 18.80 35.64
CA SER A 79 5.24 19.49 36.29
C SER A 79 4.69 20.31 37.44
N TRP A 80 5.50 20.51 38.48
CA TRP A 80 5.18 21.31 39.68
C TRP A 80 6.42 21.95 40.26
N ASP A 81 6.22 22.91 41.16
CA ASP A 81 7.31 23.57 41.81
C ASP A 81 7.92 22.66 42.90
N SER A 82 9.23 22.74 43.08
CA SER A 82 9.90 22.05 44.18
C SER A 82 9.48 22.70 45.52
N VAL A 83 9.20 21.87 46.51
CA VAL A 83 9.03 22.35 47.90
C VAL A 83 10.41 22.52 48.51
N SER A 84 10.65 23.67 49.09
CA SER A 84 12.00 24.07 49.57
C SER A 84 12.34 23.55 50.98
N ALA A 85 11.51 22.74 51.58
CA ALA A 85 11.78 22.13 52.88
C ALA A 85 12.91 21.07 52.78
N ASP A 86 13.93 21.16 53.62
CA ASP A 86 15.17 20.38 53.56
C ASP A 86 14.96 18.84 53.67
N ASP A 87 13.84 18.39 54.15
CA ASP A 87 13.53 17.00 54.45
C ASP A 87 12.44 16.37 53.53
N VAL A 88 12.02 17.08 52.48
CA VAL A 88 11.12 16.50 51.47
C VAL A 88 11.84 15.41 50.69
N GLU A 89 11.37 14.18 50.81
CA GLU A 89 11.93 12.98 50.14
C GLU A 89 11.38 12.79 48.74
N GLY A 90 10.22 13.38 48.45
CA GLY A 90 9.61 13.25 47.12
C GLY A 90 8.14 13.68 47.09
N TYR A 91 7.45 13.19 46.03
CA TYR A 91 6.09 13.60 45.70
C TYR A 91 5.20 12.41 45.42
N GLN A 92 3.94 12.52 45.77
CA GLN A 92 2.88 11.61 45.35
C GLN A 92 1.98 12.28 44.31
N VAL A 93 1.89 11.68 43.14
CA VAL A 93 0.98 12.10 42.04
C VAL A 93 -0.31 11.30 42.12
N TRP A 94 -1.42 12.00 42.17
CA TRP A 94 -2.75 11.41 42.22
C TRP A 94 -3.58 11.83 41.02
N ARG A 95 -4.38 10.90 40.48
CA ARG A 95 -5.22 11.11 39.32
C ARG A 95 -6.69 10.78 39.63
N SER A 96 -7.59 11.58 39.07
CA SER A 96 -9.01 11.28 38.90
C SER A 96 -9.35 11.21 37.41
N ASP A 97 -10.15 10.21 37.04
CA ASP A 97 -10.62 9.99 35.65
C ASP A 97 -11.91 10.78 35.35
N SER A 98 -12.32 11.70 36.25
CA SER A 98 -13.45 12.61 36.07
C SER A 98 -13.26 13.88 36.89
N ASP A 99 -14.02 14.91 36.57
CA ASP A 99 -14.02 16.22 37.26
C ASP A 99 -14.57 16.18 38.70
N GLN A 100 -15.28 15.10 39.07
CA GLN A 100 -15.78 14.87 40.42
C GLN A 100 -15.40 13.52 41.02
N GLY A 101 -14.43 12.85 40.43
CA GLY A 101 -14.05 11.50 40.74
C GLY A 101 -13.17 11.34 41.98
N LYS A 102 -13.09 10.12 42.44
CA LYS A 102 -12.15 9.71 43.47
C LYS A 102 -10.72 9.72 42.92
N TYR A 103 -9.82 10.43 43.62
CA TYR A 103 -8.41 10.42 43.28
C TYR A 103 -7.75 9.12 43.75
N THR A 104 -6.93 8.51 42.89
CA THR A 104 -6.12 7.36 43.17
C THR A 104 -4.63 7.71 43.02
N LEU A 105 -3.79 7.10 43.88
CA LEU A 105 -2.34 7.27 43.77
C LEU A 105 -1.86 6.64 42.48
N LEU A 106 -1.22 7.44 41.64
CA LEU A 106 -0.70 7.01 40.34
C LEU A 106 0.79 6.71 40.39
N LYS A 107 1.55 7.58 41.11
CA LYS A 107 3.02 7.48 41.16
C LYS A 107 3.57 8.15 42.42
N THR A 108 4.68 7.59 42.92
CA THR A 108 5.59 8.26 43.87
C THR A 108 6.90 8.50 43.14
N THR A 109 7.47 9.72 43.26
CA THR A 109 8.68 10.14 42.55
C THR A 109 9.46 11.15 43.36
N THR A 110 10.78 11.26 43.14
CA THR A 110 11.64 12.29 43.68
C THR A 110 11.73 13.53 42.76
N ASP A 111 11.32 13.39 41.50
CA ASP A 111 11.35 14.47 40.51
C ASP A 111 10.15 15.41 40.69
N CYS A 112 10.29 16.66 40.23
CA CYS A 112 9.21 17.64 40.14
C CYS A 112 8.44 17.57 38.82
N SER A 113 8.46 16.42 38.16
CA SER A 113 7.74 16.13 36.93
C SER A 113 7.38 14.65 36.82
N TYR A 114 6.34 14.36 36.06
CA TYR A 114 5.94 12.99 35.75
C TYR A 114 5.19 12.94 34.44
N THR A 115 5.44 11.91 33.63
CA THR A 115 4.64 11.64 32.43
C THR A 115 3.72 10.45 32.70
N ASP A 116 2.41 10.70 32.74
CA ASP A 116 1.40 9.64 32.80
C ASP A 116 1.22 9.02 31.41
N THR A 117 1.75 7.82 31.24
CA THR A 117 1.63 7.02 30.00
C THR A 117 0.41 6.10 30.02
N THR A 118 -0.35 6.10 31.11
CA THR A 118 -1.55 5.25 31.28
C THR A 118 -2.84 6.00 30.98
N ALA A 119 -2.76 7.29 30.67
CA ALA A 119 -3.91 8.07 30.26
C ALA A 119 -4.46 7.56 28.92
N GLU A 120 -5.77 7.59 28.79
CA GLU A 120 -6.48 7.23 27.55
C GLU A 120 -6.76 8.51 26.74
N GLY A 121 -6.73 8.43 25.42
CA GLY A 121 -7.07 9.57 24.56
C GLY A 121 -8.55 9.92 24.63
N GLY A 122 -8.87 11.21 24.46
CA GLY A 122 -10.24 11.72 24.45
C GLY A 122 -10.91 11.76 25.82
N LYS A 123 -10.16 11.82 26.89
CA LYS A 123 -10.70 11.89 28.27
C LYS A 123 -10.25 13.12 29.01
N VAL A 124 -11.08 13.56 29.95
CA VAL A 124 -10.72 14.59 30.93
C VAL A 124 -10.14 13.92 32.15
N TYR A 125 -8.94 14.36 32.55
CA TYR A 125 -8.27 13.94 33.78
C TYR A 125 -8.03 15.14 34.70
N GLN A 126 -8.06 14.86 35.99
CA GLN A 126 -7.59 15.81 37.00
C GLN A 126 -6.45 15.19 37.81
N TYR A 127 -5.45 16.01 38.08
CA TYR A 127 -4.29 15.60 38.85
C TYR A 127 -4.13 16.48 40.09
N LYS A 128 -3.60 15.89 41.16
CA LYS A 128 -3.12 16.57 42.38
C LYS A 128 -1.78 15.99 42.75
N VAL A 129 -0.94 16.81 43.32
CA VAL A 129 0.39 16.39 43.83
C VAL A 129 0.52 16.86 45.24
N ARG A 130 1.19 16.06 46.10
CA ARG A 130 1.61 16.42 47.43
C ARG A 130 3.04 15.94 47.70
N CYS A 131 3.79 16.66 48.48
CA CYS A 131 5.11 16.20 48.96
C CYS A 131 4.93 15.18 50.09
N TYR A 132 5.99 14.42 50.36
CA TYR A 132 6.06 13.53 51.50
C TYR A 132 7.49 13.49 52.08
N TRP A 133 7.56 13.09 53.35
CA TRP A 133 8.80 12.81 54.07
C TRP A 133 8.57 11.72 55.09
N THR A 134 9.64 11.14 55.65
CA THR A 134 9.55 10.01 56.58
C THR A 134 10.21 10.42 57.92
N ILE A 135 9.49 10.19 59.01
CA ILE A 135 10.02 10.39 60.37
C ILE A 135 9.81 9.10 61.15
N GLY A 136 10.86 8.54 61.71
CA GLY A 136 10.78 7.31 62.52
C GLY A 136 10.19 6.11 61.77
N GLY A 137 10.31 6.06 60.45
CA GLY A 137 9.76 5.02 59.60
C GLY A 137 8.31 5.25 59.19
N ASN A 138 7.65 6.30 59.62
CA ASN A 138 6.29 6.67 59.25
C ASN A 138 6.28 7.80 58.19
N ALA A 139 5.44 7.65 57.16
CA ALA A 139 5.29 8.63 56.11
C ALA A 139 4.33 9.76 56.52
N TYR A 140 4.80 10.99 56.35
CA TYR A 140 4.02 12.21 56.54
C TYR A 140 3.82 12.90 55.18
N TYR A 141 2.74 13.63 55.03
CA TYR A 141 2.35 14.21 53.77
C TYR A 141 1.99 15.68 53.90
N GLY A 142 2.46 16.49 52.99
CA GLY A 142 2.02 17.85 52.80
C GLY A 142 0.62 17.93 52.24
N THR A 143 0.08 19.14 52.15
CA THR A 143 -1.22 19.39 51.54
C THR A 143 -1.15 19.22 50.03
N PHE A 144 -2.27 18.81 49.46
CA PHE A 144 -2.37 18.69 48.01
C PHE A 144 -2.28 20.04 47.30
N SER A 145 -1.69 20.05 46.13
CA SER A 145 -1.81 21.14 45.17
C SER A 145 -3.26 21.43 44.80
N SER A 146 -3.53 22.61 44.27
CA SER A 146 -4.75 22.83 43.50
C SER A 146 -4.82 21.82 42.35
N PRO A 147 -6.03 21.33 42.00
CA PRO A 147 -6.19 20.40 40.88
C PRO A 147 -5.76 21.02 39.54
N ALA A 148 -5.04 20.26 38.72
CA ALA A 148 -4.78 20.59 37.33
C ALA A 148 -5.61 19.66 36.43
N SER A 149 -6.42 20.24 35.56
CA SER A 149 -7.26 19.50 34.61
C SER A 149 -6.63 19.51 33.23
N VAL A 150 -6.76 18.39 32.50
CA VAL A 150 -6.32 18.27 31.11
C VAL A 150 -7.30 17.38 30.33
N THR A 151 -7.59 17.74 29.09
CA THR A 151 -8.27 16.87 28.12
C THR A 151 -7.21 16.28 27.22
N THR A 152 -7.11 14.96 27.22
CA THR A 152 -6.16 14.25 26.34
C THR A 152 -6.68 14.18 24.92
N LEU A 153 -5.78 14.35 23.94
CA LEU A 153 -6.11 14.19 22.54
C LEU A 153 -6.18 12.71 22.13
N PRO A 154 -6.99 12.35 21.12
CA PRO A 154 -7.01 10.99 20.58
C PRO A 154 -5.63 10.54 20.11
N LYS A 155 -5.33 9.26 20.30
CA LYS A 155 -4.06 8.68 19.87
C LYS A 155 -3.90 8.74 18.34
N LYS A 156 -2.65 8.66 17.90
CA LYS A 156 -2.28 8.59 16.48
C LYS A 156 -2.99 7.42 15.78
N VAL A 157 -3.63 7.69 14.65
CA VAL A 157 -4.29 6.67 13.83
C VAL A 157 -3.26 5.68 13.27
N SER A 158 -3.57 4.39 13.32
CA SER A 158 -2.72 3.31 12.85
C SER A 158 -3.48 2.27 12.02
N GLY A 159 -2.73 1.37 11.36
CA GLY A 159 -3.32 0.27 10.60
C GLY A 159 -4.05 0.72 9.33
N ILE A 160 -3.63 1.83 8.71
CA ILE A 160 -4.22 2.30 7.45
C ILE A 160 -3.93 1.30 6.34
N ALA A 161 -4.97 0.91 5.60
CA ALA A 161 -4.88 -0.02 4.49
C ALA A 161 -5.90 0.31 3.40
N THR A 162 -5.60 -0.05 2.15
CA THR A 162 -6.56 0.02 1.05
C THR A 162 -7.35 -1.28 0.95
N GLN A 163 -8.66 -1.21 1.16
CA GLN A 163 -9.61 -2.32 1.04
C GLN A 163 -10.13 -2.48 -0.38
N THR A 164 -10.46 -1.37 -1.02
CA THR A 164 -10.98 -1.35 -2.39
C THR A 164 -10.16 -0.40 -3.27
N ARG A 165 -10.04 -0.76 -4.53
CA ARG A 165 -9.26 0.02 -5.50
C ARG A 165 -9.95 -0.03 -6.85
N THR A 166 -10.18 1.14 -7.44
CA THR A 166 -10.68 1.28 -8.81
C THR A 166 -9.77 2.20 -9.63
N GLU A 167 -10.15 2.53 -10.84
CA GLU A 167 -9.48 3.55 -11.65
C GLU A 167 -9.59 4.94 -11.02
N THR A 168 -10.71 5.24 -10.37
CA THR A 168 -11.02 6.60 -9.90
C THR A 168 -11.24 6.70 -8.40
N SER A 169 -10.95 5.64 -7.63
CA SER A 169 -11.16 5.64 -6.18
C SER A 169 -10.22 4.71 -5.41
N LEU A 170 -9.97 5.06 -4.15
CA LEU A 170 -9.32 4.23 -3.14
C LEU A 170 -10.19 4.19 -1.89
N GLY A 171 -10.64 3.01 -1.49
CA GLY A 171 -11.34 2.79 -0.22
C GLY A 171 -10.32 2.47 0.87
N LEU A 172 -10.09 3.41 1.77
CA LEU A 172 -9.19 3.27 2.92
C LEU A 172 -9.94 2.72 4.13
N SER A 173 -9.23 1.99 4.96
CA SER A 173 -9.66 1.61 6.30
C SER A 173 -8.51 1.80 7.29
N TRP A 174 -8.83 1.91 8.57
CA TRP A 174 -7.86 2.08 9.66
C TRP A 174 -8.37 1.42 10.94
N LYS A 175 -7.50 1.28 11.94
CA LYS A 175 -7.90 0.78 13.25
C LYS A 175 -8.64 1.86 14.01
N GLN A 176 -9.69 1.46 14.73
CA GLN A 176 -10.40 2.36 15.63
C GLN A 176 -9.43 2.93 16.67
N THR A 177 -9.50 4.25 16.87
CA THR A 177 -8.74 4.96 17.88
C THR A 177 -9.67 5.22 19.07
N GLN A 178 -9.23 4.82 20.25
CA GLN A 178 -9.99 5.03 21.48
C GLN A 178 -10.17 6.54 21.74
N GLY A 179 -11.37 6.95 22.13
CA GLY A 179 -11.73 8.33 22.38
C GLY A 179 -11.92 9.18 21.12
N ALA A 180 -11.98 8.58 19.93
CA ALA A 180 -12.24 9.33 18.71
C ALA A 180 -13.74 9.50 18.48
N ALA A 181 -14.20 10.74 18.36
CA ALA A 181 -15.53 11.09 17.88
C ALA A 181 -15.60 11.05 16.35
N GLY A 182 -14.46 11.18 15.67
CA GLY A 182 -14.36 11.08 14.22
C GLY A 182 -12.93 11.12 13.71
N TYR A 183 -12.81 11.17 12.37
CA TYR A 183 -11.53 11.14 11.68
C TYR A 183 -11.49 12.15 10.54
N GLN A 184 -10.39 12.87 10.43
CA GLN A 184 -10.10 13.78 9.33
C GLN A 184 -9.07 13.17 8.40
N ILE A 185 -9.41 13.07 7.11
CA ILE A 185 -8.57 12.47 6.07
C ILE A 185 -7.99 13.60 5.23
N TYR A 186 -6.68 13.57 5.06
CA TYR A 186 -5.93 14.54 4.28
C TYR A 186 -5.21 13.83 3.15
N GLN A 187 -5.27 14.43 1.96
CA GLN A 187 -4.57 14.00 0.76
C GLN A 187 -3.48 15.02 0.41
N TYR A 188 -2.30 14.53 0.04
CA TYR A 188 -1.26 15.39 -0.47
C TYR A 188 -1.64 15.95 -1.84
N SER A 189 -1.56 17.25 -1.99
CA SER A 189 -1.78 18.02 -3.22
C SER A 189 -0.42 18.47 -3.77
N ALA A 190 -0.05 17.98 -4.95
CA ALA A 190 1.19 18.40 -5.61
C ALA A 190 1.14 19.86 -6.10
N ALA A 191 -0.07 20.42 -6.24
CA ALA A 191 -0.24 21.80 -6.69
C ALA A 191 0.09 22.81 -5.58
N SER A 192 -0.27 22.50 -4.32
CA SER A 192 -0.01 23.34 -3.15
C SER A 192 1.22 22.92 -2.34
N ASP A 193 1.77 21.73 -2.62
CA ASP A 193 2.80 21.04 -1.81
C ASP A 193 2.37 20.83 -0.35
N GLN A 194 1.05 20.66 -0.12
CA GLN A 194 0.44 20.54 1.20
C GLN A 194 -0.52 19.34 1.27
N TYR A 195 -0.84 18.93 2.49
CA TYR A 195 -1.92 17.99 2.75
C TYR A 195 -3.23 18.75 2.96
N GLU A 196 -4.18 18.53 2.08
CA GLU A 196 -5.51 19.15 2.08
C GLU A 196 -6.54 18.17 2.61
N MET A 197 -7.46 18.64 3.45
CA MET A 197 -8.53 17.81 4.00
C MET A 197 -9.52 17.44 2.89
N VAL A 198 -9.71 16.15 2.67
CA VAL A 198 -10.61 15.60 1.66
C VAL A 198 -11.86 14.98 2.24
N ALA A 199 -11.85 14.69 3.54
CA ALA A 199 -13.03 14.19 4.23
C ALA A 199 -12.95 14.41 5.74
N ASP A 200 -14.14 14.62 6.35
CA ASP A 200 -14.40 14.51 7.77
C ASP A 200 -15.39 13.37 7.97
N VAL A 201 -15.00 12.36 8.76
CA VAL A 201 -15.77 11.12 8.96
C VAL A 201 -16.21 11.07 10.42
N GLU A 202 -17.47 11.32 10.67
CA GLU A 202 -18.08 11.31 12.00
C GLU A 202 -18.53 9.89 12.42
N GLY A 203 -18.83 9.75 13.70
CA GLY A 203 -19.57 8.60 14.24
C GLY A 203 -18.80 7.29 14.34
N GLY A 204 -17.47 7.33 14.47
CA GLY A 204 -16.67 6.12 14.73
C GLY A 204 -16.47 5.19 13.53
N SER A 205 -16.86 5.60 12.32
CA SER A 205 -16.54 4.86 11.09
C SER A 205 -15.04 4.82 10.87
N THR A 206 -14.51 3.63 10.59
CA THR A 206 -13.08 3.39 10.37
C THR A 206 -12.73 3.10 8.91
N SER A 207 -13.56 3.57 8.00
CA SER A 207 -13.33 3.47 6.55
C SER A 207 -13.92 4.66 5.81
N TYR A 208 -13.30 4.97 4.67
CA TYR A 208 -13.78 6.00 3.75
C TYR A 208 -13.28 5.75 2.33
N THR A 209 -14.10 6.06 1.34
CA THR A 209 -13.73 5.94 -0.08
C THR A 209 -13.46 7.31 -0.67
N ILE A 210 -12.21 7.57 -1.02
CA ILE A 210 -11.81 8.76 -1.75
C ILE A 210 -12.07 8.52 -3.24
N SER A 211 -12.88 9.36 -3.85
CA SER A 211 -13.30 9.29 -5.26
C SER A 211 -12.77 10.47 -6.07
N GLY A 212 -12.95 10.44 -7.40
CA GLY A 212 -12.49 11.52 -8.29
C GLY A 212 -10.99 11.47 -8.57
N LEU A 213 -10.35 10.35 -8.29
CA LEU A 213 -8.92 10.15 -8.49
C LEU A 213 -8.60 9.85 -9.96
N THR A 214 -7.35 10.10 -10.37
CA THR A 214 -6.82 9.74 -11.69
C THR A 214 -6.26 8.32 -11.67
N GLY A 215 -6.48 7.56 -12.74
CA GLY A 215 -6.02 6.19 -12.87
C GLY A 215 -4.49 6.06 -12.93
N ALA A 216 -3.97 4.91 -12.50
CA ALA A 216 -2.54 4.57 -12.46
C ALA A 216 -1.66 5.59 -11.72
N THR A 217 -2.23 6.35 -10.78
CA THR A 217 -1.58 7.45 -10.05
C THR A 217 -1.39 7.08 -8.59
N GLU A 218 -0.22 7.39 -8.04
CA GLU A 218 0.06 7.25 -6.61
C GLU A 218 -0.51 8.43 -5.84
N TYR A 219 -1.17 8.14 -4.73
CA TYR A 219 -1.70 9.12 -3.78
C TYR A 219 -1.13 8.90 -2.39
N LYS A 220 -0.95 10.00 -1.65
CA LYS A 220 -0.44 10.00 -0.27
C LYS A 220 -1.50 10.59 0.65
N PHE A 221 -1.71 9.93 1.78
CA PHE A 221 -2.72 10.29 2.76
C PHE A 221 -2.14 10.39 4.16
N LYS A 222 -2.74 11.22 4.98
CA LYS A 222 -2.61 11.25 6.44
C LYS A 222 -4.00 11.28 7.05
N ILE A 223 -4.18 10.58 8.15
CA ILE A 223 -5.44 10.54 8.89
C ILE A 223 -5.14 10.94 10.33
N ARG A 224 -6.00 11.78 10.92
CA ARG A 224 -5.97 12.04 12.36
C ARG A 224 -7.36 11.79 12.95
N ALA A 225 -7.39 11.28 14.15
CA ALA A 225 -8.59 11.20 14.96
C ALA A 225 -8.84 12.54 15.63
N TYR A 226 -10.08 12.84 15.94
CA TYR A 226 -10.45 13.99 16.75
C TYR A 226 -11.50 13.60 17.79
N GLU A 227 -11.54 14.38 18.89
CA GLU A 227 -12.58 14.39 19.92
C GLU A 227 -13.40 15.67 19.75
N LYS A 228 -14.63 15.65 20.16
CA LYS A 228 -15.52 16.83 20.25
C LYS A 228 -15.75 17.19 21.71
N ASN A 229 -15.37 18.39 22.10
CA ASN A 229 -15.72 18.97 23.39
C ASN A 229 -16.60 20.20 23.14
N ASN A 230 -17.91 20.00 23.29
CA ASN A 230 -18.92 20.92 22.79
C ASN A 230 -18.72 21.21 21.30
N ASP A 231 -18.55 22.47 20.89
CA ASP A 231 -18.31 22.88 19.50
C ASP A 231 -16.83 22.86 19.09
N ASN A 232 -15.92 22.52 20.00
CA ASN A 232 -14.49 22.50 19.73
C ASN A 232 -14.04 21.12 19.27
N VAL A 233 -13.34 21.08 18.13
CA VAL A 233 -12.68 19.88 17.60
C VAL A 233 -11.24 19.81 18.14
N LEU A 234 -10.98 18.82 18.99
CA LEU A 234 -9.66 18.54 19.56
C LEU A 234 -9.01 17.44 18.75
N ALA A 235 -8.15 17.79 17.80
CA ALA A 235 -7.54 16.85 16.89
C ALA A 235 -6.22 16.30 17.42
N GLY A 236 -6.10 14.97 17.37
CA GLY A 236 -4.86 14.25 17.68
C GLY A 236 -3.79 14.40 16.58
N SER A 237 -2.65 13.79 16.82
CA SER A 237 -1.54 13.78 15.87
C SER A 237 -1.89 13.03 14.58
N PHE A 238 -1.33 13.48 13.46
CA PHE A 238 -1.46 12.77 12.19
C PHE A 238 -0.81 11.38 12.22
N SER A 239 -1.41 10.46 11.49
CA SER A 239 -0.79 9.18 11.15
C SER A 239 0.54 9.36 10.41
N ASP A 240 1.31 8.29 10.28
CA ASP A 240 2.35 8.21 9.26
C ASP A 240 1.72 8.37 7.88
N VAL A 241 2.55 8.79 6.91
CA VAL A 241 2.10 8.89 5.52
C VAL A 241 1.77 7.50 5.00
N TYR A 242 0.54 7.32 4.59
CA TYR A 242 0.10 6.15 3.85
C TYR A 242 0.04 6.47 2.37
N SER A 243 0.61 5.63 1.52
CA SER A 243 0.52 5.82 0.07
C SER A 243 0.11 4.55 -0.65
N ASP A 244 -0.73 4.72 -1.67
CA ASP A 244 -1.19 3.65 -2.53
C ASP A 244 -1.53 4.18 -3.94
N VAL A 245 -1.82 3.27 -4.86
CA VAL A 245 -2.00 3.56 -6.29
C VAL A 245 -3.38 3.13 -6.77
N THR A 246 -4.01 3.93 -7.61
CA THR A 246 -5.25 3.58 -8.33
C THR A 246 -4.99 2.56 -9.45
N LEU A 247 -6.02 1.85 -9.88
CA LEU A 247 -5.92 0.96 -11.04
C LEU A 247 -5.74 1.76 -12.34
N PRO A 248 -5.05 1.20 -13.34
CA PRO A 248 -5.04 1.75 -14.70
C PRO A 248 -6.43 1.81 -15.31
N GLY A 249 -6.64 2.80 -16.16
CA GLY A 249 -7.82 2.89 -17.00
C GLY A 249 -7.93 1.75 -18.02
N GLN A 250 -9.14 1.58 -18.56
CA GLN A 250 -9.42 0.58 -19.56
C GLN A 250 -8.68 0.88 -20.88
N VAL A 251 -8.02 -0.13 -21.44
CA VAL A 251 -7.33 -0.03 -22.75
C VAL A 251 -8.34 0.05 -23.89
N ASN A 252 -8.19 1.00 -24.79
CA ASN A 252 -8.88 1.03 -26.06
C ASN A 252 -8.06 0.25 -27.11
N LEU A 253 -8.42 -1.04 -27.32
CA LEU A 253 -7.85 -1.89 -28.38
C LEU A 253 -8.40 -1.43 -29.73
N THR A 254 -7.59 -0.69 -30.50
CA THR A 254 -8.05 -0.03 -31.75
C THR A 254 -8.14 -0.98 -32.92
N ASN A 255 -7.15 -1.86 -33.08
CA ASN A 255 -7.11 -2.77 -34.23
C ASN A 255 -6.51 -4.13 -33.87
N VAL A 256 -7.02 -5.17 -34.54
CA VAL A 256 -6.48 -6.53 -34.55
C VAL A 256 -6.52 -7.03 -36.00
N SER A 257 -5.38 -7.20 -36.64
CA SER A 257 -5.31 -7.54 -38.07
C SER A 257 -4.27 -8.62 -38.36
N ALA A 258 -4.59 -9.49 -39.31
CA ALA A 258 -3.65 -10.51 -39.77
C ALA A 258 -2.55 -9.87 -40.63
N THR A 259 -1.30 -10.12 -40.28
CA THR A 259 -0.10 -9.64 -41.00
C THR A 259 0.56 -10.75 -41.80
N GLY A 260 -0.26 -11.63 -42.40
CA GLY A 260 0.17 -12.78 -43.17
C GLY A 260 -0.66 -14.01 -42.86
N THR A 261 -0.08 -15.20 -43.05
CA THR A 261 -0.78 -16.49 -42.87
C THR A 261 -0.54 -17.15 -41.51
N SER A 262 0.21 -16.49 -40.62
CA SER A 262 0.60 -17.06 -39.32
C SER A 262 0.86 -16.02 -38.24
N SER A 263 0.48 -14.77 -38.44
CA SER A 263 0.69 -13.69 -37.48
C SER A 263 -0.46 -12.68 -37.45
N VAL A 264 -0.66 -12.08 -36.28
CA VAL A 264 -1.65 -11.03 -36.00
C VAL A 264 -0.95 -9.86 -35.32
N LYS A 265 -1.23 -8.64 -35.76
CA LYS A 265 -0.80 -7.42 -35.11
C LYS A 265 -1.99 -6.80 -34.37
N LEU A 266 -1.78 -6.51 -33.09
CA LEU A 266 -2.67 -5.77 -32.23
C LEU A 266 -2.12 -4.33 -32.10
N THR A 267 -3.00 -3.32 -32.04
CA THR A 267 -2.67 -1.94 -31.70
C THR A 267 -3.74 -1.35 -30.78
N TRP A 268 -3.30 -0.46 -29.88
CA TRP A 268 -4.20 0.16 -28.91
C TRP A 268 -3.78 1.62 -28.66
N LYS A 269 -4.67 2.39 -27.98
CA LYS A 269 -4.35 3.73 -27.52
C LYS A 269 -3.56 3.69 -26.21
N ALA A 270 -2.71 4.68 -26.02
CA ALA A 270 -2.00 4.85 -24.74
C ALA A 270 -2.98 5.04 -23.59
N VAL A 271 -2.57 4.56 -22.43
CA VAL A 271 -3.20 4.84 -21.12
C VAL A 271 -2.13 5.51 -20.27
N ASP A 272 -2.48 6.61 -19.65
CA ASP A 272 -1.52 7.43 -18.90
C ASP A 272 -1.12 6.75 -17.57
N GLY A 273 0.07 7.09 -17.10
CA GLY A 273 0.60 6.63 -15.80
C GLY A 273 0.97 5.16 -15.68
N VAL A 274 0.73 4.33 -16.71
CA VAL A 274 0.94 2.87 -16.67
C VAL A 274 2.40 2.47 -16.82
N THR A 275 2.75 1.27 -16.38
CA THR A 275 4.06 0.66 -16.60
C THR A 275 4.12 -0.07 -17.94
N GLY A 276 2.99 -0.63 -18.39
CA GLY A 276 2.91 -1.38 -19.64
C GLY A 276 1.57 -2.07 -19.83
N TYR A 277 1.57 -3.11 -20.69
CA TYR A 277 0.35 -3.79 -21.13
C TYR A 277 0.50 -5.30 -21.05
N MET A 278 -0.59 -5.99 -20.74
CA MET A 278 -0.71 -7.45 -20.74
C MET A 278 -1.64 -7.87 -21.86
N ILE A 279 -1.21 -8.81 -22.69
CA ILE A 279 -1.92 -9.27 -23.88
C ILE A 279 -2.53 -10.63 -23.58
N TYR A 280 -3.80 -10.78 -23.88
CA TYR A 280 -4.56 -12.01 -23.65
C TYR A 280 -5.17 -12.52 -24.95
N ARG A 281 -5.17 -13.83 -25.10
CA ARG A 281 -5.80 -14.53 -26.22
C ARG A 281 -6.76 -15.58 -25.67
N LEU A 282 -7.94 -15.67 -26.29
CA LEU A 282 -8.94 -16.69 -25.97
C LEU A 282 -8.40 -18.09 -26.33
N ASP A 283 -8.39 -18.97 -25.37
CA ASP A 283 -8.20 -20.41 -25.59
C ASP A 283 -9.56 -21.02 -25.93
N THR A 284 -9.75 -21.38 -27.21
CA THR A 284 -11.03 -21.92 -27.70
C THR A 284 -11.36 -23.32 -27.15
N ALA A 285 -10.39 -24.00 -26.54
CA ALA A 285 -10.64 -25.31 -25.93
C ALA A 285 -11.26 -25.18 -24.53
N THR A 286 -10.86 -24.15 -23.77
CA THR A 286 -11.34 -23.91 -22.39
C THR A 286 -12.36 -22.79 -22.29
N GLY A 287 -12.45 -21.91 -23.30
CA GLY A 287 -13.27 -20.69 -23.23
C GLY A 287 -12.63 -19.57 -22.40
N GLU A 288 -11.41 -19.73 -21.89
CA GLU A 288 -10.75 -18.78 -21.01
C GLU A 288 -9.70 -17.92 -21.75
N TYR A 289 -9.47 -16.74 -21.23
CA TYR A 289 -8.40 -15.85 -21.71
C TYR A 289 -7.09 -16.16 -21.01
N ARG A 290 -6.08 -16.57 -21.79
CA ARG A 290 -4.71 -16.79 -21.29
C ARG A 290 -3.81 -15.61 -21.66
N GLN A 291 -3.02 -15.16 -20.70
CA GLN A 291 -1.98 -14.17 -20.96
C GLN A 291 -0.88 -14.77 -21.85
N ILE A 292 -0.65 -14.14 -23.01
CA ILE A 292 0.35 -14.59 -23.99
C ILE A 292 1.61 -13.72 -24.03
N ALA A 293 1.53 -12.48 -23.52
CA ALA A 293 2.66 -11.57 -23.46
C ALA A 293 2.47 -10.45 -22.43
N THR A 294 3.61 -9.86 -22.03
CA THR A 294 3.69 -8.60 -21.30
C THR A 294 4.57 -7.62 -22.09
N VAL A 295 4.01 -6.45 -22.41
CA VAL A 295 4.71 -5.32 -23.02
C VAL A 295 5.14 -4.40 -21.88
N LYS A 296 6.44 -4.42 -21.52
CA LYS A 296 7.03 -3.69 -20.37
C LYS A 296 7.35 -2.22 -20.69
N SER A 297 6.51 -1.57 -21.49
CA SER A 297 6.68 -0.18 -21.89
C SER A 297 5.34 0.49 -22.14
N ALA A 298 5.09 1.60 -21.47
CA ALA A 298 3.90 2.43 -21.69
C ALA A 298 3.86 3.02 -23.11
N ARG A 299 5.02 3.21 -23.76
CA ARG A 299 5.14 3.80 -25.09
C ARG A 299 4.97 2.82 -26.24
N THR A 300 5.05 1.51 -25.98
CA THR A 300 4.86 0.48 -27.00
C THR A 300 3.38 0.13 -27.09
N LEU A 301 2.74 0.57 -28.15
CA LEU A 301 1.28 0.49 -28.34
C LEU A 301 0.87 -0.59 -29.37
N PHE A 302 1.68 -1.61 -29.52
CA PHE A 302 1.40 -2.75 -30.37
C PHE A 302 2.02 -4.04 -29.84
N TYR A 303 1.47 -5.16 -30.32
CA TYR A 303 2.05 -6.49 -30.13
C TYR A 303 1.80 -7.34 -31.38
N SER A 304 2.74 -8.24 -31.70
CA SER A 304 2.63 -9.17 -32.82
C SER A 304 2.63 -10.61 -32.32
N ASP A 305 1.48 -11.24 -32.39
CA ASP A 305 1.31 -12.67 -32.10
C ASP A 305 1.70 -13.50 -33.34
N GLN A 306 2.56 -14.49 -33.17
CA GLN A 306 3.18 -15.24 -34.25
C GLN A 306 2.91 -16.75 -34.11
N LYS A 307 3.31 -17.52 -35.14
CA LYS A 307 3.15 -18.98 -35.21
C LYS A 307 1.70 -19.45 -35.10
N LEU A 308 0.77 -18.65 -35.58
CA LEU A 308 -0.64 -18.93 -35.56
C LEU A 308 -1.05 -19.84 -36.76
N ALA A 309 -2.12 -20.62 -36.61
CA ALA A 309 -2.59 -21.51 -37.63
C ALA A 309 -3.47 -20.78 -38.68
N ALA A 310 -3.16 -20.93 -39.94
CA ALA A 310 -3.97 -20.37 -41.02
C ALA A 310 -5.38 -20.96 -41.04
N GLY A 311 -6.37 -20.13 -41.33
CA GLY A 311 -7.81 -20.48 -41.39
C GLY A 311 -8.52 -20.48 -40.05
N LYS A 312 -7.79 -20.23 -38.95
CA LYS A 312 -8.37 -20.11 -37.61
C LYS A 312 -8.73 -18.65 -37.28
N THR A 313 -9.70 -18.47 -36.40
CA THR A 313 -10.06 -17.19 -35.77
C THR A 313 -9.41 -17.09 -34.41
N TYR A 314 -8.90 -15.91 -34.07
CA TYR A 314 -8.26 -15.60 -32.80
C TYR A 314 -8.90 -14.37 -32.21
N THR A 315 -9.21 -14.41 -30.90
CA THR A 315 -9.84 -13.32 -30.15
C THR A 315 -8.88 -12.83 -29.08
N TYR A 316 -8.77 -11.53 -28.92
CA TYR A 316 -7.82 -10.88 -28.03
C TYR A 316 -8.47 -9.85 -27.12
N LYS A 317 -7.86 -9.68 -25.95
CA LYS A 317 -8.05 -8.57 -25.01
C LYS A 317 -6.69 -8.03 -24.60
N VAL A 318 -6.66 -6.77 -24.23
CA VAL A 318 -5.48 -6.11 -23.67
C VAL A 318 -5.88 -5.42 -22.36
N SER A 319 -5.04 -5.48 -21.35
CA SER A 319 -5.19 -4.64 -20.15
C SER A 319 -3.90 -3.88 -19.88
N ALA A 320 -4.00 -2.67 -19.33
CA ALA A 320 -2.86 -1.95 -18.83
C ALA A 320 -2.52 -2.40 -17.39
N TYR A 321 -1.27 -2.21 -16.97
CA TYR A 321 -0.88 -2.43 -15.60
C TYR A 321 0.06 -1.33 -15.07
N LYS A 322 -0.04 -1.06 -13.78
CA LYS A 322 0.86 -0.22 -13.01
C LYS A 322 1.66 -1.06 -12.04
N THR A 323 2.97 -0.95 -12.06
CA THR A 323 3.84 -1.55 -11.04
C THR A 323 4.01 -0.56 -9.90
N TYR A 324 3.67 -0.98 -8.68
CA TYR A 324 3.84 -0.20 -7.47
C TYR A 324 4.30 -1.15 -6.34
N ARG A 325 5.36 -0.79 -5.63
CA ARG A 325 5.98 -1.62 -4.59
C ARG A 325 6.18 -3.09 -5.02
N ASN A 326 6.76 -3.28 -6.21
CA ASN A 326 7.03 -4.59 -6.85
C ASN A 326 5.79 -5.46 -7.14
N LYS A 327 4.58 -4.91 -7.05
CA LYS A 327 3.33 -5.58 -7.40
C LYS A 327 2.70 -4.93 -8.62
N ASN A 328 2.17 -5.76 -9.52
CA ASN A 328 1.45 -5.27 -10.70
C ASN A 328 -0.05 -5.16 -10.41
N TYR A 329 -0.58 -3.96 -10.53
CA TYR A 329 -1.99 -3.65 -10.42
C TYR A 329 -2.56 -3.54 -11.84
N ARG A 330 -3.48 -4.43 -12.19
CA ARG A 330 -4.04 -4.54 -13.52
C ARG A 330 -5.38 -3.79 -13.60
N GLY A 331 -5.54 -2.97 -14.63
CA GLY A 331 -6.80 -2.33 -14.98
C GLY A 331 -7.79 -3.28 -15.67
N ALA A 332 -8.94 -2.77 -16.04
CA ALA A 332 -9.95 -3.50 -16.76
C ALA A 332 -9.45 -4.00 -18.12
N TYR A 333 -10.02 -5.09 -18.60
CA TYR A 333 -9.77 -5.56 -19.96
C TYR A 333 -10.39 -4.63 -21.00
N SER A 334 -9.73 -4.49 -22.15
CA SER A 334 -10.32 -3.88 -23.35
C SER A 334 -11.57 -4.66 -23.80
N ALA A 335 -12.38 -4.04 -24.64
CA ALA A 335 -13.31 -4.77 -25.46
C ALA A 335 -12.58 -5.85 -26.28
N GLU A 336 -13.28 -6.94 -26.58
CA GLU A 336 -12.76 -8.03 -27.40
C GLU A 336 -12.65 -7.63 -28.86
N LYS A 337 -11.58 -8.09 -29.51
CA LYS A 337 -11.48 -8.03 -30.97
C LYS A 337 -10.99 -9.35 -31.52
N GLN A 338 -11.58 -9.75 -32.64
CA GLN A 338 -11.25 -11.01 -33.30
C GLN A 338 -10.74 -10.79 -34.72
N VAL A 339 -9.93 -11.73 -35.18
CA VAL A 339 -9.40 -11.76 -36.53
C VAL A 339 -9.28 -13.18 -37.05
N LYS A 340 -9.68 -13.42 -38.31
CA LYS A 340 -9.48 -14.69 -39.00
C LYS A 340 -8.23 -14.64 -39.86
N ILE A 341 -7.29 -15.57 -39.65
CA ILE A 341 -6.14 -15.73 -40.52
C ILE A 341 -6.53 -16.43 -41.78
N LYS A 342 -6.31 -15.79 -42.92
CA LYS A 342 -6.65 -16.35 -44.23
C LYS A 342 -5.78 -17.59 -44.49
N LYS A 343 -6.40 -18.66 -45.03
CA LYS A 343 -5.64 -19.78 -45.60
C LYS A 343 -4.96 -19.34 -46.90
N THR A 344 -3.74 -19.82 -47.10
CA THR A 344 -3.13 -19.67 -48.41
C THR A 344 -3.85 -20.60 -49.39
N GLU A 345 -4.54 -20.02 -50.35
CA GLU A 345 -5.16 -20.79 -51.42
C GLU A 345 -4.10 -21.36 -52.36
N LYS A 346 -4.27 -22.62 -52.72
CA LYS A 346 -3.47 -23.26 -53.76
C LYS A 346 -3.85 -22.64 -55.11
N PRO A 347 -2.92 -22.48 -56.05
CA PRO A 347 -3.25 -22.07 -57.39
C PRO A 347 -4.23 -23.04 -58.06
N ALA A 348 -5.06 -22.52 -58.93
CA ALA A 348 -5.94 -23.31 -59.71
C ALA A 348 -5.17 -24.31 -60.60
N LYS A 349 -5.83 -25.38 -61.02
CA LYS A 349 -5.32 -26.36 -62.00
C LYS A 349 -4.93 -25.65 -63.31
N VAL A 350 -3.79 -25.99 -63.87
CA VAL A 350 -3.45 -25.60 -65.26
C VAL A 350 -4.44 -26.28 -66.17
N LYS A 351 -5.30 -25.50 -66.88
CA LYS A 351 -6.42 -26.03 -67.66
C LYS A 351 -5.94 -26.84 -68.86
N THR A 352 -5.15 -26.23 -69.75
CA THR A 352 -4.72 -26.83 -71.01
C THR A 352 -3.22 -26.63 -71.21
N ILE A 353 -2.56 -27.68 -71.65
CA ILE A 353 -1.16 -27.58 -72.17
C ILE A 353 -1.17 -27.86 -73.69
N LYS A 354 -0.46 -27.01 -74.40
CA LYS A 354 -0.21 -27.17 -75.85
C LYS A 354 1.22 -27.65 -76.03
N LEU A 355 1.42 -28.60 -76.94
CA LEU A 355 2.68 -29.17 -77.29
C LEU A 355 3.00 -28.87 -78.75
N SER A 356 4.27 -28.50 -79.06
CA SER A 356 4.78 -28.37 -80.41
C SER A 356 6.17 -28.97 -80.48
N THR A 357 6.61 -29.47 -81.66
CA THR A 357 7.91 -30.07 -81.86
C THR A 357 8.70 -29.30 -82.93
N LYS A 358 9.98 -29.05 -82.65
CA LYS A 358 10.97 -28.50 -83.59
C LYS A 358 12.38 -28.87 -83.13
N ASP A 359 13.25 -29.27 -84.06
CA ASP A 359 14.69 -29.54 -83.81
C ASP A 359 14.94 -30.55 -82.68
N ALA A 360 14.29 -31.71 -82.73
CA ALA A 360 14.39 -32.75 -81.69
C ALA A 360 14.08 -32.21 -80.27
N ALA A 361 13.18 -31.26 -80.16
CA ALA A 361 12.72 -30.66 -78.92
C ALA A 361 11.17 -30.61 -78.90
N VAL A 362 10.58 -30.57 -77.69
CA VAL A 362 9.18 -30.31 -77.42
C VAL A 362 9.08 -28.99 -76.61
N THR A 363 8.29 -28.06 -77.13
CA THR A 363 7.87 -26.91 -76.41
C THR A 363 6.50 -27.18 -75.75
N VAL A 364 6.46 -27.05 -74.42
CA VAL A 364 5.24 -27.19 -73.60
C VAL A 364 4.78 -25.79 -73.21
N GLN A 365 3.54 -25.42 -73.61
CA GLN A 365 2.95 -24.10 -73.32
C GLN A 365 1.66 -24.26 -72.57
N TRP A 366 1.31 -23.32 -71.72
CA TRP A 366 0.06 -23.30 -70.95
C TRP A 366 -0.44 -21.87 -70.68
N SER A 367 -1.68 -21.76 -70.30
CA SER A 367 -2.25 -20.47 -69.91
C SER A 367 -1.82 -20.05 -68.49
N LYS A 368 -1.60 -18.75 -68.27
CA LYS A 368 -1.28 -18.18 -66.99
C LYS A 368 -2.34 -18.53 -65.94
N VAL A 369 -1.95 -19.01 -64.79
CA VAL A 369 -2.82 -19.24 -63.66
C VAL A 369 -2.70 -18.04 -62.69
N SER A 370 -3.84 -17.41 -62.35
CA SER A 370 -3.86 -16.25 -61.45
C SER A 370 -3.27 -16.60 -60.10
N GLY A 371 -2.43 -15.70 -59.57
CA GLY A 371 -1.78 -15.89 -58.29
C GLY A 371 -0.68 -16.95 -58.23
N ALA A 372 -0.32 -17.61 -59.36
CA ALA A 372 0.81 -18.52 -59.42
C ALA A 372 2.14 -17.74 -59.42
N THR A 373 3.10 -18.22 -58.61
CA THR A 373 4.50 -17.73 -58.57
C THR A 373 5.36 -18.39 -59.63
N GLY A 374 4.98 -19.59 -60.05
CA GLY A 374 5.67 -20.38 -61.08
C GLY A 374 5.00 -21.71 -61.36
N TYR A 375 5.61 -22.50 -62.20
CA TYR A 375 5.11 -23.76 -62.68
C TYR A 375 6.19 -24.85 -62.61
N GLN A 376 5.73 -26.08 -62.40
CA GLN A 376 6.59 -27.28 -62.50
C GLN A 376 6.11 -28.14 -63.67
N VAL A 377 7.07 -28.44 -64.55
CA VAL A 377 6.85 -29.30 -65.72
C VAL A 377 7.31 -30.70 -65.39
N TYR A 378 6.51 -31.69 -65.68
CA TYR A 378 6.79 -33.09 -65.48
C TYR A 378 6.66 -33.85 -66.79
N ARG A 379 7.60 -34.82 -66.97
CA ARG A 379 7.61 -35.72 -68.12
C ARG A 379 7.48 -37.16 -67.63
N LEU A 380 6.74 -38.00 -68.37
CA LEU A 380 6.65 -39.43 -68.10
C LEU A 380 8.04 -40.08 -68.38
N ASN A 381 8.54 -40.78 -67.39
CA ASN A 381 9.66 -41.70 -67.57
C ASN A 381 9.09 -43.07 -67.96
N THR A 382 9.30 -43.47 -69.20
CA THR A 382 8.75 -44.71 -69.77
C THR A 382 9.33 -45.97 -69.18
N LYS A 383 10.54 -45.92 -68.64
CA LYS A 383 11.17 -47.05 -67.93
C LYS A 383 10.52 -47.33 -66.58
N THR A 384 10.12 -46.27 -65.86
CA THR A 384 9.56 -46.42 -64.50
C THR A 384 8.07 -46.23 -64.42
N GLY A 385 7.41 -45.84 -65.52
CA GLY A 385 5.98 -45.49 -65.52
C GLY A 385 5.61 -44.24 -64.71
N LYS A 386 6.58 -43.51 -64.13
CA LYS A 386 6.33 -42.38 -63.23
C LYS A 386 6.63 -41.03 -63.89
N TYR A 387 5.90 -39.96 -63.49
CA TYR A 387 6.19 -38.60 -63.93
C TYR A 387 7.28 -37.98 -63.06
N THR A 388 8.39 -37.58 -63.69
CA THR A 388 9.50 -36.91 -63.05
C THR A 388 9.47 -35.39 -63.36
N LYS A 389 9.81 -34.56 -62.38
CA LYS A 389 9.95 -33.11 -62.56
C LYS A 389 11.19 -32.85 -63.42
N ILE A 390 11.02 -32.18 -64.57
CA ILE A 390 12.09 -31.83 -65.48
C ILE A 390 12.43 -30.36 -65.48
N ALA A 391 11.52 -29.47 -64.99
CA ALA A 391 11.76 -28.05 -64.88
C ALA A 391 10.86 -27.39 -63.83
N ALA A 392 11.35 -26.24 -63.32
CA ALA A 392 10.56 -25.25 -62.58
C ALA A 392 10.79 -23.88 -63.25
N VAL A 393 9.73 -23.23 -63.72
CA VAL A 393 9.83 -22.01 -64.51
C VAL A 393 8.81 -20.96 -63.99
N LYS A 394 9.15 -19.66 -64.15
CA LYS A 394 8.23 -18.56 -63.84
C LYS A 394 7.27 -18.23 -65.01
N GLY A 395 7.70 -18.49 -66.27
CA GLY A 395 6.94 -18.28 -67.48
C GLY A 395 5.92 -19.39 -67.75
N THR A 396 5.16 -19.22 -68.83
CA THR A 396 4.08 -20.15 -69.22
C THR A 396 4.50 -21.09 -70.36
N SER A 397 5.82 -21.26 -70.59
CA SER A 397 6.35 -22.21 -71.54
C SER A 397 7.68 -22.83 -71.04
N TYR A 398 7.98 -24.02 -71.55
CA TYR A 398 9.26 -24.71 -71.32
C TYR A 398 9.63 -25.52 -72.55
N ARG A 399 10.87 -25.41 -73.01
CA ARG A 399 11.43 -26.19 -74.14
C ARG A 399 12.28 -27.34 -73.62
N ASN A 400 11.86 -28.55 -73.86
CA ASN A 400 12.58 -29.78 -73.53
C ASN A 400 13.35 -30.24 -74.80
N THR A 401 14.68 -30.24 -74.73
CA THR A 401 15.58 -30.48 -75.84
C THR A 401 16.23 -31.86 -75.77
N LYS A 402 17.02 -32.22 -76.78
CA LYS A 402 17.77 -33.49 -76.88
C LYS A 402 16.88 -34.70 -76.77
N LEU A 403 15.74 -34.68 -77.45
CA LEU A 403 14.76 -35.77 -77.48
C LEU A 403 15.03 -36.66 -78.67
N LYS A 404 14.68 -37.96 -78.55
CA LYS A 404 14.79 -38.93 -79.65
C LYS A 404 13.67 -38.68 -80.68
N LYS A 405 14.06 -38.50 -81.95
CA LYS A 405 13.09 -38.40 -83.05
C LYS A 405 12.30 -39.68 -83.16
N GLY A 406 11.00 -39.58 -83.52
CA GLY A 406 10.08 -40.71 -83.63
C GLY A 406 9.52 -41.18 -82.27
N ALA A 407 10.08 -40.76 -81.10
CA ALA A 407 9.60 -41.16 -79.77
C ALA A 407 8.43 -40.27 -79.30
N THR A 408 7.50 -40.86 -78.56
CA THR A 408 6.34 -40.16 -77.97
C THR A 408 6.65 -39.77 -76.54
N TYR A 409 6.49 -38.47 -76.21
CA TYR A 409 6.68 -37.96 -74.86
C TYR A 409 5.37 -37.43 -74.30
N ARG A 410 5.13 -37.68 -72.99
CA ARG A 410 3.93 -37.26 -72.26
C ARG A 410 4.31 -36.27 -71.19
N TYR A 411 3.58 -35.16 -71.10
CA TYR A 411 3.83 -34.07 -70.15
C TYR A 411 2.59 -33.74 -69.33
N LYS A 412 2.80 -33.24 -68.10
CA LYS A 412 1.83 -32.56 -67.27
C LYS A 412 2.48 -31.40 -66.55
N VAL A 413 1.71 -30.36 -66.22
CA VAL A 413 2.18 -29.14 -65.57
C VAL A 413 1.33 -28.84 -64.37
N ARG A 414 1.93 -28.34 -63.31
CA ARG A 414 1.17 -27.76 -62.19
C ARG A 414 1.73 -26.37 -61.86
N ALA A 415 0.82 -25.46 -61.43
CA ALA A 415 1.17 -24.19 -60.89
C ALA A 415 1.59 -24.31 -59.40
N TYR A 416 2.41 -23.43 -58.90
CA TYR A 416 2.66 -23.27 -57.48
C TYR A 416 2.64 -21.79 -57.08
N LYS A 417 2.25 -21.54 -55.81
CA LYS A 417 2.32 -20.22 -55.15
C LYS A 417 3.27 -20.32 -53.99
N THR A 418 4.30 -19.44 -53.95
CA THR A 418 5.24 -19.37 -52.85
C THR A 418 4.78 -18.28 -51.86
N VAL A 419 4.59 -18.68 -50.60
CA VAL A 419 4.28 -17.76 -49.49
C VAL A 419 5.21 -18.12 -48.32
N ASN A 420 5.91 -17.15 -47.77
CA ASN A 420 6.85 -17.35 -46.68
C ASN A 420 7.84 -18.51 -46.94
N LYS A 421 8.46 -18.51 -48.13
CA LYS A 421 9.40 -19.53 -48.59
C LYS A 421 8.86 -20.96 -48.73
N LYS A 422 7.54 -21.15 -48.54
CA LYS A 422 6.84 -22.44 -48.69
C LYS A 422 6.01 -22.45 -49.96
N ASN A 423 6.11 -23.53 -50.75
CA ASN A 423 5.39 -23.71 -51.99
C ASN A 423 4.04 -24.43 -51.74
N TYR A 424 2.97 -23.89 -52.27
CA TYR A 424 1.60 -24.45 -52.30
C TYR A 424 1.31 -24.82 -53.73
N TYR A 425 1.09 -26.13 -54.00
CA TYR A 425 0.91 -26.66 -55.33
C TYR A 425 -0.55 -26.81 -55.70
N GLY A 426 -0.88 -26.35 -56.89
CA GLY A 426 -2.15 -26.64 -57.55
C GLY A 426 -2.21 -28.09 -58.07
N ALA A 427 -3.36 -28.50 -58.54
CA ALA A 427 -3.52 -29.78 -59.18
C ALA A 427 -2.79 -29.80 -60.53
N PHE A 428 -2.37 -30.99 -60.95
CA PHE A 428 -1.76 -31.16 -62.27
C PHE A 428 -2.78 -30.94 -63.41
N SER A 429 -2.29 -30.41 -64.55
CA SER A 429 -3.01 -30.45 -65.81
C SER A 429 -3.37 -31.88 -66.24
N ASN A 430 -4.28 -32.00 -67.20
CA ASN A 430 -4.39 -33.25 -67.95
C ASN A 430 -3.08 -33.57 -68.62
N THR A 431 -2.81 -34.84 -68.81
CA THR A 431 -1.63 -35.34 -69.55
C THR A 431 -1.84 -35.12 -71.05
N THR A 432 -0.83 -34.60 -71.71
CA THR A 432 -0.84 -34.47 -73.19
C THR A 432 0.44 -35.13 -73.72
N ALA A 433 0.27 -35.82 -74.86
CA ALA A 433 1.32 -36.54 -75.54
C ALA A 433 1.66 -35.92 -76.91
N ILE A 434 2.93 -36.04 -77.33
CA ILE A 434 3.36 -35.60 -78.65
C ILE A 434 4.49 -36.53 -79.15
N LYS A 435 4.48 -36.90 -80.47
CA LYS A 435 5.58 -37.60 -81.10
C LYS A 435 6.52 -36.58 -81.68
N VAL A 436 7.81 -36.73 -81.37
CA VAL A 436 8.88 -35.84 -81.87
C VAL A 436 9.15 -36.10 -83.31
N LYS A 437 9.07 -35.07 -84.14
CA LYS A 437 9.37 -35.10 -85.57
C LYS A 437 10.89 -35.00 -85.82
#